data_b53f66e7486bf12a1bd86ab13a5c9f62
#
_entry.id   b53f66e7486bf12a1bd86ab13a5c9f62
#
_cell.length_a   1.000
_cell.length_b   1.000
_cell.length_c   1.000
_cell.angle_alpha   90.00
_cell.angle_beta   90.00
_cell.angle_gamma   90.00
#
_symmetry.space_group_name_H-M   'P 1'
#
loop_
_entity.id
_entity.type
_entity.pdbx_description
1 polymer ?
#
loop_
_entity_poly.entity_id
_entity_poly.type
_entity_poly.pdbx_seq_one_letter_code
_entity_poly.pdbx_strand_id
1 'polypeptide(L)'
;MNITLVSCCILQKRNKILVTSRPPSKSFSGFYEFPGGKLEKKESFYDAVIRELNEELGIKAKAQDLAIIDNITHSYKNNHIVIMAVFLLKKWSGLLKPRESQEIQWLLKSNIRKLNFLDGSKIILERLNSNFYNF
;
A
#
# COMPACT_ATOMS: atom_id res chain seq x y z
N MET A 1 -16.98 -14.50 12.82
CA MET A 1 -16.30 -13.96 11.65
C MET A 1 -15.36 -12.83 12.08
N ASN A 2 -14.11 -12.90 11.65
CA ASN A 2 -13.13 -11.86 11.93
C ASN A 2 -12.93 -10.98 10.70
N ILE A 3 -13.02 -9.67 10.90
CA ILE A 3 -12.84 -8.71 9.83
C ILE A 3 -11.63 -7.83 10.16
N THR A 4 -10.70 -7.72 9.24
CA THR A 4 -9.56 -6.82 9.34
C THR A 4 -9.71 -5.74 8.27
N LEU A 5 -9.62 -4.49 8.70
CA LEU A 5 -9.70 -3.34 7.81
C LEU A 5 -8.28 -2.80 7.57
N VAL A 6 -7.94 -2.62 6.29
CA VAL A 6 -6.59 -2.24 5.87
C VAL A 6 -6.67 -1.10 4.87
N SER A 7 -5.76 -0.15 4.98
CA SER A 7 -5.54 0.87 3.96
C SER A 7 -4.17 0.66 3.33
N CYS A 8 -4.08 0.78 2.02
CA CYS A 8 -2.79 0.83 1.35
C CYS A 8 -2.77 1.94 0.31
N CYS A 9 -1.58 2.33 -0.11
CA CYS A 9 -1.42 3.48 -0.97
C CYS A 9 -0.50 3.18 -2.14
N ILE A 10 -0.94 3.54 -3.33
CA ILE A 10 -0.10 3.61 -4.51
C ILE A 10 0.38 5.05 -4.61
N LEU A 11 1.68 5.26 -4.33
CA LEU A 11 2.31 6.55 -4.54
C LEU A 11 2.83 6.60 -5.97
N GLN A 12 2.45 7.62 -6.70
CA GLN A 12 2.86 7.78 -8.08
C GLN A 12 3.65 9.08 -8.24
N LYS A 13 4.81 8.96 -8.87
CA LYS A 13 5.63 10.11 -9.23
C LYS A 13 6.01 9.95 -10.71
N ARG A 14 5.46 10.83 -11.54
CA ARG A 14 5.54 10.69 -12.99
C ARG A 14 4.92 9.35 -13.40
N ASN A 15 5.66 8.49 -14.09
CA ASN A 15 5.18 7.19 -14.54
C ASN A 15 5.65 6.03 -13.66
N LYS A 16 6.17 6.34 -12.46
CA LYS A 16 6.70 5.33 -11.54
C LYS A 16 5.82 5.21 -10.29
N ILE A 17 5.79 4.00 -9.75
CA ILE A 17 5.04 3.66 -8.55
C ILE A 17 6.01 3.18 -7.50
N LEU A 18 5.76 3.58 -6.24
CA LEU A 18 6.58 3.16 -5.11
C LEU A 18 6.15 1.78 -4.61
N VAL A 19 7.13 0.93 -4.41
CA VAL A 19 6.97 -0.34 -3.70
C VAL A 19 7.99 -0.42 -2.58
N THR A 20 7.66 -1.11 -1.50
CA THR A 20 8.53 -1.24 -0.34
C THR A 20 8.69 -2.73 0.00
N SER A 21 9.88 -3.10 0.48
CA SER A 21 10.10 -4.46 0.95
C SER A 21 9.70 -4.61 2.41
N ARG A 22 9.37 -5.85 2.81
CA ARG A 22 9.16 -6.15 4.23
C ARG A 22 10.49 -6.01 4.97
N PRO A 23 10.51 -5.32 6.13
CA PRO A 23 11.75 -5.14 6.89
C PRO A 23 12.35 -6.48 7.34
N PRO A 24 13.68 -6.54 7.57
CA PRO A 24 14.33 -7.78 8.03
C PRO A 24 13.76 -8.36 9.32
N SER A 25 13.20 -7.54 10.19
CA SER A 25 12.64 -7.96 11.47
C SER A 25 11.24 -8.57 11.38
N LYS A 26 10.59 -8.49 10.22
CA LYS A 26 9.23 -8.99 10.04
C LYS A 26 9.21 -10.29 9.23
N SER A 27 8.11 -11.05 9.36
CA SER A 27 7.88 -12.23 8.53
C SER A 27 7.84 -11.84 7.06
N PHE A 28 8.21 -12.77 6.18
CA PHE A 28 8.28 -12.56 4.73
C PHE A 28 9.25 -11.44 4.35
N SER A 29 10.34 -11.31 5.11
CA SER A 29 11.39 -10.34 4.83
C SER A 29 11.85 -10.42 3.37
N GLY A 30 12.01 -9.27 2.74
CA GLY A 30 12.44 -9.18 1.35
C GLY A 30 11.31 -9.24 0.32
N PHE A 31 10.10 -9.66 0.71
CA PHE A 31 8.94 -9.57 -0.16
C PHE A 31 8.48 -8.12 -0.24
N TYR A 32 7.88 -7.77 -1.38
CA TYR A 32 7.44 -6.40 -1.64
C TYR A 32 5.95 -6.22 -1.40
N GLU A 33 5.56 -4.99 -1.11
CA GLU A 33 4.18 -4.60 -0.85
C GLU A 33 4.00 -3.12 -1.15
N PHE A 34 2.77 -2.65 -1.13
CA PHE A 34 2.47 -1.23 -1.16
C PHE A 34 2.38 -0.73 0.27
N PRO A 35 2.85 0.50 0.55
CA PRO A 35 2.80 1.03 1.92
C PRO A 35 1.37 1.13 2.43
N GLY A 36 1.20 0.90 3.73
CA GLY A 36 -0.08 0.94 4.40
C GLY A 36 -0.12 0.01 5.60
N GLY A 37 -1.31 -0.20 6.12
CA GLY A 37 -1.48 -1.07 7.26
C GLY A 37 -2.92 -1.11 7.77
N LYS A 38 -3.08 -1.77 8.91
CA LYS A 38 -4.39 -1.95 9.55
C LYS A 38 -4.89 -0.66 10.17
N LEU A 39 -6.21 -0.48 10.15
CA LEU A 39 -6.84 0.60 10.88
C LEU A 39 -6.67 0.38 12.38
N GLU A 40 -6.34 1.45 13.09
CA GLU A 40 -6.40 1.49 14.54
C GLU A 40 -7.81 1.90 14.99
N LYS A 41 -8.07 1.75 16.26
CA LYS A 41 -9.39 2.05 16.82
C LYS A 41 -9.79 3.49 16.49
N LYS A 42 -11.02 3.66 16.01
CA LYS A 42 -11.60 4.96 15.63
C LYS A 42 -10.98 5.64 14.40
N GLU A 43 -10.09 4.94 13.70
CA GLU A 43 -9.57 5.50 12.46
C GLU A 43 -10.50 5.23 11.29
N SER A 44 -10.58 6.20 10.37
CA SER A 44 -11.11 5.96 9.03
C SER A 44 -10.00 5.33 8.17
N PHE A 45 -10.36 4.87 6.98
CA PHE A 45 -9.36 4.42 6.01
C PHE A 45 -8.38 5.53 5.65
N TYR A 46 -8.85 6.78 5.55
CA TYR A 46 -7.99 7.95 5.31
C TYR A 46 -7.02 8.18 6.46
N ASP A 47 -7.50 8.15 7.70
CA ASP A 47 -6.65 8.35 8.87
C ASP A 47 -5.53 7.32 8.93
N ALA A 48 -5.88 6.06 8.67
CA ALA A 48 -4.91 4.97 8.73
C ALA A 48 -3.81 5.12 7.69
N VAL A 49 -4.16 5.42 6.43
CA VAL A 49 -3.16 5.56 5.38
C VAL A 49 -2.27 6.77 5.63
N ILE A 50 -2.83 7.87 6.10
CA ILE A 50 -2.03 9.07 6.44
C ILE A 50 -1.03 8.75 7.54
N ARG A 51 -1.48 8.07 8.59
CA ARG A 51 -0.61 7.67 9.69
C ARG A 51 0.47 6.70 9.24
N GLU A 52 0.10 5.66 8.49
CA GLU A 52 1.04 4.65 8.01
C GLU A 52 2.11 5.25 7.09
N LEU A 53 1.73 6.15 6.19
CA LEU A 53 2.70 6.82 5.31
C LEU A 53 3.70 7.64 6.10
N ASN A 54 3.26 8.27 7.17
CA ASN A 54 4.16 9.02 8.05
C ASN A 54 5.09 8.09 8.82
N GLU A 55 4.56 7.01 9.40
CA GLU A 55 5.36 6.06 10.17
C GLU A 55 6.38 5.32 9.30
N GLU A 56 5.97 4.86 8.13
CA GLU A 56 6.81 4.04 7.27
C GLU A 56 7.79 4.85 6.42
N LEU A 57 7.36 6.01 5.93
CA LEU A 57 8.09 6.78 4.92
C LEU A 57 8.41 8.22 5.32
N GLY A 58 7.90 8.69 6.44
CA GLY A 58 8.17 10.04 6.94
C GLY A 58 7.49 11.15 6.15
N ILE A 59 6.51 10.83 5.32
CA ILE A 59 5.80 11.84 4.53
C ILE A 59 4.46 12.21 5.17
N LYS A 60 3.96 13.38 4.81
CA LYS A 60 2.66 13.88 5.24
C LYS A 60 1.74 13.98 4.04
N ALA A 61 0.66 13.23 4.09
CA ALA A 61 -0.40 13.26 3.07
C ALA A 61 -1.62 14.00 3.63
N LYS A 62 -2.31 14.70 2.75
CA LYS A 62 -3.58 15.34 3.10
C LYS A 62 -4.72 14.51 2.53
N ALA A 63 -5.83 14.43 3.27
CA ALA A 63 -6.99 13.67 2.81
C ALA A 63 -7.49 14.14 1.43
N GLN A 64 -7.43 15.43 1.17
CA GLN A 64 -7.86 16.00 -0.11
C GLN A 64 -7.03 15.54 -1.30
N ASP A 65 -5.79 15.10 -1.06
CA ASP A 65 -4.90 14.64 -2.11
C ASP A 65 -4.94 13.12 -2.31
N LEU A 66 -5.69 12.41 -1.47
CA LEU A 66 -5.87 10.97 -1.52
C LEU A 66 -7.14 10.62 -2.27
N ALA A 67 -7.03 9.76 -3.27
CA ALA A 67 -8.19 9.25 -4.00
C ALA A 67 -8.33 7.75 -3.74
N ILE A 68 -9.51 7.32 -3.32
CA ILE A 68 -9.80 5.88 -3.24
C ILE A 68 -10.03 5.39 -4.67
N ILE A 69 -9.19 4.47 -5.12
CA ILE A 69 -9.29 3.93 -6.48
C ILE A 69 -9.79 2.49 -6.49
N ASP A 70 -9.82 1.83 -5.34
CA ASP A 70 -10.26 0.45 -5.28
C ASP A 70 -10.68 0.08 -3.86
N ASN A 71 -11.51 -0.96 -3.79
CA ASN A 71 -11.89 -1.61 -2.55
C ASN A 71 -11.81 -3.12 -2.81
N ILE A 72 -10.94 -3.79 -2.10
CA ILE A 72 -10.68 -5.20 -2.31
C ILE A 72 -11.11 -5.96 -1.06
N THR A 73 -11.95 -6.97 -1.24
CA THR A 73 -12.34 -7.88 -0.16
C THR A 73 -11.76 -9.25 -0.45
N HIS A 74 -11.04 -9.79 0.51
CA HIS A 74 -10.45 -11.11 0.38
C HIS A 74 -10.84 -11.98 1.57
N SER A 75 -11.36 -13.17 1.27
CA SER A 75 -11.75 -14.14 2.28
C SER A 75 -10.64 -15.17 2.45
N TYR A 76 -10.13 -15.27 3.66
CA TYR A 76 -9.17 -16.30 4.04
C TYR A 76 -9.91 -17.46 4.71
N LYS A 77 -9.22 -18.57 4.89
CA LYS A 77 -9.74 -19.70 5.68
C LYS A 77 -10.01 -19.23 7.11
N ASN A 78 -10.84 -19.98 7.86
CA ASN A 78 -11.21 -19.69 9.25
C ASN A 78 -12.08 -18.43 9.43
N ASN A 79 -12.95 -18.15 8.47
CA ASN A 79 -13.87 -17.01 8.56
C ASN A 79 -13.18 -15.66 8.75
N HIS A 80 -11.98 -15.50 8.19
CA HIS A 80 -11.27 -14.25 8.25
C HIS A 80 -11.43 -13.49 6.93
N ILE A 81 -11.92 -12.27 7.01
CA ILE A 81 -12.12 -11.40 5.86
C ILE A 81 -11.23 -10.17 6.03
N VAL A 82 -10.52 -9.82 4.97
CA VAL A 82 -9.76 -8.57 4.90
C VAL A 82 -10.44 -7.65 3.91
N ILE A 83 -10.75 -6.44 4.36
CA ILE A 83 -11.30 -5.38 3.51
C ILE A 83 -10.23 -4.31 3.38
N MET A 84 -9.80 -4.03 2.16
CA MET A 84 -8.72 -3.13 1.88
C MET A 84 -9.17 -1.97 1.01
N ALA A 85 -8.95 -0.75 1.48
CA ALA A 85 -9.10 0.44 0.64
C ALA A 85 -7.73 0.73 -0.01
N VAL A 86 -7.74 0.94 -1.32
CA VAL A 86 -6.54 1.27 -2.08
C VAL A 86 -6.63 2.73 -2.49
N PHE A 87 -5.63 3.51 -2.08
CA PHE A 87 -5.54 4.93 -2.37
C PHE A 87 -4.50 5.19 -3.44
N LEU A 88 -4.72 6.24 -4.22
CA LEU A 88 -3.72 6.82 -5.11
C LEU A 88 -3.30 8.17 -4.52
N LEU A 89 -1.99 8.39 -4.44
CA LEU A 89 -1.42 9.64 -3.93
C LEU A 89 -0.32 10.12 -4.87
N LYS A 90 -0.48 11.35 -5.37
CA LYS A 90 0.50 11.95 -6.30
C LYS A 90 1.21 13.15 -5.70
N LYS A 91 0.74 13.63 -4.55
CA LYS A 91 1.25 14.85 -3.93
C LYS A 91 1.32 14.67 -2.41
N TRP A 92 2.46 15.00 -1.85
CA TRP A 92 2.69 14.93 -0.41
C TRP A 92 3.75 15.94 -0.01
N SER A 93 3.93 16.16 1.29
CA SER A 93 5.01 16.97 1.83
C SER A 93 5.97 16.11 2.65
N GLY A 94 7.17 16.63 2.87
CA GLY A 94 8.21 15.92 3.61
C GLY A 94 9.13 15.13 2.70
N LEU A 95 10.28 14.76 3.25
CA LEU A 95 11.27 13.97 2.54
C LEU A 95 10.95 12.48 2.71
N LEU A 96 10.61 11.83 1.61
CA LEU A 96 10.30 10.40 1.60
C LEU A 96 11.58 9.58 1.77
N LYS A 97 11.61 8.77 2.83
CA LYS A 97 12.72 7.85 3.08
C LYS A 97 12.24 6.68 3.92
N PRO A 98 12.90 5.51 3.83
CA PRO A 98 12.51 4.36 4.64
C PRO A 98 12.77 4.63 6.11
N ARG A 99 11.77 4.38 6.95
CA ARG A 99 11.88 4.59 8.40
C ARG A 99 11.83 3.30 9.21
N GLU A 100 11.70 2.16 8.52
CA GLU A 100 11.60 0.85 9.17
C GLU A 100 12.62 -0.14 8.63
N SER A 101 13.73 0.34 8.10
CA SER A 101 14.79 -0.48 7.50
C SER A 101 14.32 -1.29 6.28
N GLN A 102 13.20 -0.89 5.68
CA GLN A 102 12.72 -1.49 4.43
C GLN A 102 13.44 -0.85 3.24
N GLU A 103 13.50 -1.60 2.14
CA GLU A 103 13.96 -1.04 0.88
C GLU A 103 12.82 -0.35 0.15
N ILE A 104 13.13 0.69 -0.59
CA ILE A 104 12.19 1.45 -1.40
C ILE A 104 12.64 1.36 -2.86
N GLN A 105 11.68 1.08 -3.76
CA GLN A 105 11.93 1.14 -5.19
C GLN A 105 10.82 1.91 -5.89
N TRP A 106 11.24 2.78 -6.82
CA TRP A 106 10.34 3.44 -7.75
C TRP A 106 10.41 2.70 -9.08
N LEU A 107 9.30 2.11 -9.50
CA LEU A 107 9.26 1.24 -10.67
C LEU A 107 8.19 1.66 -11.66
N LEU A 108 8.49 1.46 -12.95
CA LEU A 108 7.47 1.54 -13.98
C LEU A 108 6.46 0.40 -13.76
N LYS A 109 5.20 0.62 -14.11
CA LYS A 109 4.18 -0.43 -14.00
C LYS A 109 4.60 -1.73 -14.68
N SER A 110 5.28 -1.62 -15.82
CA SER A 110 5.73 -2.80 -16.58
C SER A 110 6.79 -3.63 -15.85
N ASN A 111 7.48 -3.06 -14.87
CA ASN A 111 8.57 -3.72 -14.16
C ASN A 111 8.16 -4.28 -12.79
N ILE A 112 6.98 -3.94 -12.30
CA ILE A 112 6.54 -4.34 -10.97
C ILE A 112 6.43 -5.86 -10.83
N ARG A 113 5.99 -6.55 -11.88
CA ARG A 113 5.81 -8.01 -11.88
C ARG A 113 7.09 -8.79 -11.60
N LYS A 114 8.25 -8.17 -11.78
CA LYS A 114 9.55 -8.85 -11.61
C LYS A 114 9.90 -9.09 -10.14
N LEU A 115 9.18 -8.48 -9.22
CA LEU A 115 9.43 -8.60 -7.80
C LEU A 115 8.50 -9.62 -7.15
N ASN A 116 8.95 -10.21 -6.05
CA ASN A 116 8.12 -11.11 -5.26
C ASN A 116 7.24 -10.28 -4.31
N PHE A 117 5.94 -10.33 -4.52
CA PHE A 117 4.98 -9.60 -3.70
C PHE A 117 4.30 -10.51 -2.69
N LEU A 118 3.93 -9.92 -1.54
CA LEU A 118 3.06 -10.57 -0.58
C LEU A 118 1.72 -10.90 -1.24
N ASP A 119 1.08 -12.00 -0.80
CA ASP A 119 -0.20 -12.44 -1.36
C ASP A 119 -1.27 -11.36 -1.30
N GLY A 120 -1.32 -10.59 -0.21
CA GLY A 120 -2.27 -9.50 -0.06
C GLY A 120 -2.11 -8.37 -1.07
N SER A 121 -0.95 -8.26 -1.70
CA SER A 121 -0.67 -7.22 -2.71
C SER A 121 -0.84 -7.71 -4.14
N LYS A 122 -0.98 -9.03 -4.35
CA LYS A 122 -1.01 -9.60 -5.71
C LYS A 122 -2.21 -9.15 -6.53
N ILE A 123 -3.36 -8.96 -5.91
CA ILE A 123 -4.54 -8.51 -6.64
C ILE A 123 -4.37 -7.07 -7.15
N ILE A 124 -3.72 -6.22 -6.35
CA ILE A 124 -3.39 -4.85 -6.79
C ILE A 124 -2.43 -4.91 -7.99
N LEU A 125 -1.43 -5.79 -7.90
CA LEU A 125 -0.46 -5.99 -8.95
C LEU A 125 -1.13 -6.42 -10.26
N GLU A 126 -2.05 -7.36 -10.20
CA GLU A 126 -2.81 -7.81 -11.36
C GLU A 126 -3.62 -6.68 -11.98
N ARG A 127 -4.27 -5.87 -11.15
CA ARG A 127 -5.09 -4.75 -11.61
C ARG A 127 -4.26 -3.64 -12.21
N LEU A 128 -3.06 -3.40 -11.68
CA LEU A 128 -2.11 -2.47 -12.29
C LEU A 128 -1.69 -2.94 -13.69
N ASN A 129 -1.41 -4.24 -13.82
CA ASN A 129 -0.92 -4.81 -15.07
C ASN A 129 -2.00 -4.94 -16.16
N SER A 130 -3.25 -5.07 -15.75
CA SER A 130 -4.38 -5.22 -16.68
C SER A 130 -5.03 -3.90 -17.07
N ASN A 131 -4.45 -2.79 -16.67
CA ASN A 131 -5.02 -1.44 -16.86
C ASN A 131 -6.41 -1.28 -16.26
N PHE A 132 -6.68 -2.02 -15.19
CA PHE A 132 -7.91 -1.87 -14.42
C PHE A 132 -8.00 -0.47 -13.81
N TYR A 133 -6.87 0.04 -13.32
CA TYR A 133 -6.80 1.41 -12.82
C TYR A 133 -6.52 2.37 -13.98
N ASN A 134 -7.21 3.49 -13.96
CA ASN A 134 -7.12 4.48 -15.01
C ASN A 134 -6.13 5.60 -14.64
N PHE A 135 -4.86 5.27 -14.55
CA PHE A 135 -3.80 6.26 -14.32
C PHE A 135 -2.45 5.79 -14.87
#